data_a19b8c34c43244886098fd0611e0c587
#
_entry.id   a19b8c34c43244886098fd0611e0c587
#
_cell.length_a   1.000
_cell.length_b   1.000
_cell.length_c   1.000
_cell.angle_alpha   90.00
_cell.angle_beta   90.00
_cell.angle_gamma   90.00
#
_symmetry.space_group_name_H-M   'P 1'
#
loop_
_entity.id
_entity.type
_entity.pdbx_description
1 polymer ?
#
loop_
_entity_poly.entity_id
_entity_poly.type
_entity_poly.pdbx_seq_one_letter_code
_entity_poly.pdbx_strand_id
1 'polypeptide(L)'
;MTTTQSAVPPNPTPAAGQPSTGPLRTLFCIGVTQDFFAADDALRATVAAAILPAFDRLGERFGVHVLGTLDDDQLMVGATTAWPWTSYILADVPDLQTASAVCGIVRDTPVGDSRLWRYLRIEARVGRPLFFGTN
;
A
#
# COMPACT_ATOMS: atom_id res chain seq x y z
N MET A 1 18.69 -14.72 1.28
CA MET A 1 18.84 -14.45 1.28
C MET A 1 18.93 -14.55 1.45
N THR A 2 18.67 -15.17 1.74
CA THR A 2 18.82 -15.23 1.86
C THR A 2 18.86 -15.32 2.27
N THR A 3 18.94 -15.85 2.53
CA THR A 3 19.12 -15.82 2.85
C THR A 3 19.32 -15.86 3.33
N THR A 4 19.45 -16.27 3.56
CA THR A 4 19.66 -16.20 3.89
C THR A 4 19.76 -16.17 4.39
N GLN A 5 19.91 -16.54 4.52
CA GLN A 5 20.04 -16.36 4.85
C GLN A 5 20.21 -16.61 5.51
N SER A 6 20.61 -16.99 5.69
CA SER A 6 20.58 -17.21 6.21
C SER A 6 20.62 -17.64 7.01
N ALA A 7 21.54 -17.62 7.05
CA ALA A 7 21.11 -18.34 7.88
C ALA A 7 20.09 -18.31 8.73
N VAL A 8 19.83 -17.80 8.95
CA VAL A 8 18.49 -17.98 9.19
C VAL A 8 18.20 -19.31 8.77
N PRO A 9 17.66 -20.03 9.59
CA PRO A 9 16.94 -20.99 8.94
C PRO A 9 16.08 -20.16 8.10
N PRO A 10 16.32 -20.21 6.96
CA PRO A 10 15.46 -19.59 6.08
C PRO A 10 14.11 -20.11 6.41
N ASN A 11 13.20 -19.28 6.42
CA ASN A 11 11.87 -19.74 6.26
C ASN A 11 11.91 -20.78 5.19
N PRO A 12 11.36 -21.94 5.44
CA PRO A 12 11.32 -22.91 4.39
C PRO A 12 10.66 -22.24 3.20
N THR A 13 11.39 -22.24 2.13
CA THR A 13 10.85 -21.79 0.88
C THR A 13 9.70 -22.73 0.54
N PRO A 14 8.51 -22.21 0.26
CA PRO A 14 7.43 -23.07 -0.20
C PRO A 14 7.89 -23.85 -1.43
N ALA A 15 7.48 -25.06 -1.56
CA ALA A 15 7.78 -25.81 -2.77
C ALA A 15 7.27 -25.03 -3.98
N ALA A 16 7.94 -25.18 -5.09
CA ALA A 16 7.57 -24.46 -6.29
C ALA A 16 6.11 -24.74 -6.62
N GLY A 17 5.37 -23.70 -6.91
CA GLY A 17 3.96 -23.80 -7.24
C GLY A 17 3.02 -23.83 -6.07
N GLN A 18 3.51 -23.89 -4.85
CA GLN A 18 2.65 -23.81 -3.68
C GLN A 18 2.37 -22.36 -3.34
N PRO A 19 1.11 -22.01 -3.06
CA PRO A 19 0.82 -20.67 -2.56
C PRO A 19 1.41 -20.50 -1.16
N SER A 20 1.73 -19.27 -0.81
CA SER A 20 2.09 -18.95 0.55
C SER A 20 0.94 -19.31 1.47
N THR A 21 1.26 -19.95 2.59
CA THR A 21 0.26 -20.21 3.63
C THR A 21 0.28 -19.04 4.59
N GLY A 22 -0.88 -18.57 4.97
CA GLY A 22 -1.02 -17.48 5.90
C GLY A 22 -0.91 -16.11 5.24
N PRO A 23 -1.16 -15.07 6.02
CA PRO A 23 -1.21 -13.72 5.48
C PRO A 23 0.17 -13.21 5.10
N LEU A 24 0.17 -12.28 4.15
CA LEU A 24 1.38 -11.61 3.67
C LEU A 24 1.43 -10.21 4.26
N ARG A 25 2.57 -9.88 4.87
CA ARG A 25 2.78 -8.54 5.39
C ARG A 25 2.98 -7.59 4.22
N THR A 26 2.18 -6.54 4.16
CA THR A 26 2.13 -5.64 3.01
C THR A 26 2.18 -4.19 3.47
N LEU A 27 3.00 -3.40 2.78
CA LEU A 27 3.02 -1.96 2.95
C LEU A 27 2.47 -1.32 1.68
N PHE A 28 1.34 -0.64 1.82
CA PHE A 28 0.80 0.17 0.74
C PHE A 28 1.35 1.59 0.89
N CYS A 29 2.00 2.09 -0.14
CA CYS A 29 2.57 3.44 -0.16
C CYS A 29 1.74 4.28 -1.11
N ILE A 30 1.31 5.45 -0.64
CA ILE A 30 0.39 6.31 -1.35
C ILE A 30 1.01 7.71 -1.48
N GLY A 31 0.86 8.32 -2.63
CA GLY A 31 1.33 9.67 -2.87
C GLY A 31 0.46 10.37 -3.89
N VAL A 32 0.48 11.71 -3.89
CA VAL A 32 -0.30 12.50 -4.82
C VAL A 32 0.55 12.88 -6.03
N THR A 33 -0.11 13.11 -7.15
CA THR A 33 0.54 13.47 -8.40
C THR A 33 0.57 14.98 -8.59
N GLN A 34 1.34 15.44 -9.59
CA GLN A 34 1.33 16.84 -9.98
C GLN A 34 -0.05 17.31 -10.45
N ASP A 35 -0.83 16.41 -11.06
CA ASP A 35 -2.19 16.76 -11.46
C ASP A 35 -3.05 17.17 -10.28
N PHE A 36 -2.84 16.54 -9.11
CA PHE A 36 -3.53 16.95 -7.89
C PHE A 36 -3.13 18.37 -7.50
N PHE A 37 -1.82 18.65 -7.49
CA PHE A 37 -1.34 19.97 -7.09
C PHE A 37 -1.74 21.05 -8.09
N ALA A 38 -1.85 20.71 -9.37
CA ALA A 38 -2.24 21.65 -10.41
C ALA A 38 -3.76 21.89 -10.47
N ALA A 39 -4.55 21.08 -9.77
CA ALA A 39 -5.99 21.22 -9.77
C ALA A 39 -6.42 22.44 -8.94
N ASP A 40 -7.59 22.98 -9.24
CA ASP A 40 -8.14 24.05 -8.43
C ASP A 40 -8.67 23.50 -7.09
N ASP A 41 -9.06 24.42 -6.20
CA ASP A 41 -9.49 24.02 -4.87
C ASP A 41 -10.72 23.12 -4.88
N ALA A 42 -11.67 23.40 -5.79
CA ALA A 42 -12.88 22.60 -5.89
C ALA A 42 -12.59 21.18 -6.32
N LEU A 43 -11.69 21.00 -7.30
CA LEU A 43 -11.31 19.68 -7.78
C LEU A 43 -10.50 18.93 -6.72
N ARG A 44 -9.57 19.61 -6.03
CA ARG A 44 -8.83 18.98 -4.94
C ARG A 44 -9.77 18.48 -3.84
N ALA A 45 -10.79 19.28 -3.51
CA ALA A 45 -11.80 18.85 -2.53
C ALA A 45 -12.56 17.63 -3.01
N THR A 46 -12.91 17.58 -4.29
CA THR A 46 -13.59 16.42 -4.88
C THR A 46 -12.70 15.18 -4.82
N VAL A 47 -11.43 15.31 -5.14
CA VAL A 47 -10.47 14.20 -5.06
C VAL A 47 -10.36 13.71 -3.61
N ALA A 48 -10.18 14.64 -2.67
CA ALA A 48 -10.05 14.27 -1.25
C ALA A 48 -11.31 13.56 -0.75
N ALA A 49 -12.48 14.02 -1.16
CA ALA A 49 -13.75 13.40 -0.77
C ALA A 49 -13.90 11.99 -1.36
N ALA A 50 -13.25 11.68 -2.47
CA ALA A 50 -13.30 10.36 -3.08
C ALA A 50 -12.38 9.35 -2.39
N ILE A 51 -11.34 9.82 -1.71
CA ILE A 51 -10.34 8.94 -1.10
C ILE A 51 -10.93 8.14 0.06
N LEU A 52 -11.67 8.79 0.94
CA LEU A 52 -12.18 8.13 2.14
C LEU A 52 -13.05 6.92 1.80
N PRO A 53 -14.11 7.04 0.99
CA PRO A 53 -14.90 5.86 0.66
C PRO A 53 -14.14 4.85 -0.21
N ALA A 54 -13.16 5.30 -1.01
CA ALA A 54 -12.38 4.39 -1.86
C ALA A 54 -11.56 3.41 -1.02
N PHE A 55 -11.00 3.87 0.09
CA PHE A 55 -10.16 3.06 0.96
C PHE A 55 -10.82 2.66 2.26
N ASP A 56 -12.14 2.83 2.36
CA ASP A 56 -12.89 2.46 3.54
C ASP A 56 -13.13 0.96 3.59
N ARG A 57 -13.28 0.44 4.80
CA ARG A 57 -13.70 -0.94 5.06
C ARG A 57 -12.87 -1.98 4.27
N LEU A 58 -11.56 -1.82 4.28
CA LEU A 58 -10.67 -2.73 3.56
C LEU A 58 -10.80 -4.17 4.07
N GLY A 59 -11.11 -4.36 5.35
CA GLY A 59 -11.32 -5.69 5.91
C GLY A 59 -12.53 -6.37 5.32
N GLU A 60 -13.66 -5.68 5.25
CA GLU A 60 -14.89 -6.25 4.72
C GLU A 60 -14.81 -6.48 3.22
N ARG A 61 -14.19 -5.54 2.51
CA ARG A 61 -14.17 -5.57 1.04
C ARG A 61 -13.14 -6.52 0.47
N PHE A 62 -11.99 -6.65 1.13
CA PHE A 62 -10.84 -7.38 0.58
C PHE A 62 -10.27 -8.43 1.53
N GLY A 63 -10.74 -8.51 2.76
CA GLY A 63 -10.15 -9.39 3.74
C GLY A 63 -8.80 -8.92 4.25
N VAL A 64 -8.52 -7.64 4.14
CA VAL A 64 -7.26 -7.03 4.59
C VAL A 64 -7.34 -6.73 6.08
N HIS A 65 -6.31 -7.11 6.82
CA HIS A 65 -6.19 -6.76 8.24
C HIS A 65 -5.22 -5.60 8.38
N VAL A 66 -5.75 -4.40 8.60
CA VAL A 66 -4.94 -3.20 8.74
C VAL A 66 -4.29 -3.19 10.11
N LEU A 67 -2.96 -3.10 10.15
CA LEU A 67 -2.17 -3.05 11.39
C LEU A 67 -1.93 -1.63 11.83
N GLY A 68 -1.85 -0.69 10.90
CA GLY A 68 -1.65 0.70 11.23
C GLY A 68 -1.51 1.53 9.98
N THR A 69 -1.54 2.84 10.17
CA THR A 69 -1.37 3.81 9.08
C THR A 69 -0.39 4.88 9.50
N LEU A 70 0.20 5.54 8.52
CA LEU A 70 1.11 6.64 8.76
C LEU A 70 0.92 7.70 7.67
N ASP A 71 0.83 8.94 8.10
CA ASP A 71 0.98 10.10 7.24
C ASP A 71 2.27 10.78 7.66
N ASP A 72 3.24 10.91 6.75
CA ASP A 72 4.57 11.39 7.11
C ASP A 72 4.70 12.91 7.07
N ASP A 73 3.68 13.59 7.54
CA ASP A 73 3.62 15.06 7.50
C ASP A 73 4.40 15.76 8.61
N GLN A 74 5.06 15.02 9.50
CA GLN A 74 5.83 15.63 10.59
C GLN A 74 7.29 15.83 10.22
N LEU A 75 7.94 14.80 9.74
CA LEU A 75 9.36 14.85 9.42
C LEU A 75 9.75 13.66 8.58
N MET A 76 10.49 13.92 7.53
CA MET A 76 11.12 12.86 6.76
C MET A 76 12.63 13.00 6.90
N VAL A 77 13.28 11.93 7.33
CA VAL A 77 14.73 11.90 7.55
C VAL A 77 15.30 10.75 6.73
N GLY A 78 16.43 11.01 6.09
CA GLY A 78 17.10 10.02 5.27
C GLY A 78 17.07 10.40 3.81
N ALA A 79 17.81 9.65 3.01
CA ALA A 79 17.86 9.87 1.58
C ALA A 79 16.90 8.90 0.89
N THR A 80 16.20 9.39 -0.13
CA THR A 80 15.36 8.55 -0.95
C THR A 80 15.41 9.00 -2.40
N THR A 81 15.36 8.05 -3.31
CA THR A 81 15.22 8.30 -4.73
C THR A 81 13.90 7.77 -5.26
N ALA A 82 13.05 7.26 -4.37
CA ALA A 82 11.77 6.71 -4.77
C ALA A 82 10.76 7.82 -5.00
N TRP A 83 9.61 7.44 -5.52
CA TRP A 83 8.46 8.33 -5.65
C TRP A 83 8.17 8.97 -4.29
N PRO A 84 7.74 10.23 -4.24
CA PRO A 84 7.48 10.88 -2.95
C PRO A 84 6.19 10.36 -2.31
N TRP A 85 6.29 9.20 -1.71
CA TRP A 85 5.20 8.62 -0.91
C TRP A 85 5.02 9.46 0.34
N THR A 86 3.78 9.67 0.74
CA THR A 86 3.46 10.46 1.94
C THR A 86 2.56 9.74 2.91
N SER A 87 1.88 8.71 2.47
CA SER A 87 0.90 8.02 3.30
C SER A 87 1.10 6.52 3.15
N TYR A 88 0.88 5.79 4.23
CA TYR A 88 1.20 4.38 4.28
C TYR A 88 0.15 3.60 5.04
N ILE A 89 -0.19 2.42 4.53
CA ILE A 89 -1.05 1.47 5.22
C ILE A 89 -0.25 0.18 5.39
N LEU A 90 0.00 -0.21 6.62
CA LEU A 90 0.64 -1.49 6.92
C LEU A 90 -0.45 -2.49 7.25
N ALA A 91 -0.44 -3.63 6.57
CA ALA A 91 -1.53 -4.58 6.67
C ALA A 91 -1.04 -6.01 6.45
N ASP A 92 -1.86 -6.95 6.89
CA ASP A 92 -1.73 -8.34 6.46
C ASP A 92 -2.81 -8.60 5.42
N VAL A 93 -2.43 -9.15 4.28
CA VAL A 93 -3.36 -9.48 3.20
C VAL A 93 -3.33 -10.98 2.96
N PRO A 94 -4.45 -11.56 2.54
CA PRO A 94 -4.52 -13.02 2.41
C PRO A 94 -3.67 -13.58 1.27
N ASP A 95 -3.47 -12.81 0.21
CA ASP A 95 -2.72 -13.29 -0.95
C ASP A 95 -2.27 -12.13 -1.82
N LEU A 96 -1.44 -12.43 -2.82
CA LEU A 96 -0.91 -11.42 -3.74
C LEU A 96 -2.01 -10.79 -4.58
N GLN A 97 -3.02 -11.55 -4.92
CA GLN A 97 -4.12 -11.06 -5.73
C GLN A 97 -4.88 -9.96 -4.98
N THR A 98 -5.05 -10.12 -3.68
CA THR A 98 -5.69 -9.11 -2.84
C THR A 98 -4.85 -7.82 -2.79
N ALA A 99 -3.53 -7.94 -2.66
CA ALA A 99 -2.66 -6.77 -2.69
C ALA A 99 -2.82 -6.01 -4.00
N SER A 100 -2.87 -6.73 -5.11
CA SER A 100 -3.10 -6.12 -6.42
C SER A 100 -4.47 -5.46 -6.51
N ALA A 101 -5.51 -6.10 -5.96
CA ALA A 101 -6.87 -5.56 -5.98
C ALA A 101 -6.96 -4.25 -5.19
N VAL A 102 -6.29 -4.16 -4.05
CA VAL A 102 -6.25 -2.91 -3.27
C VAL A 102 -5.58 -1.81 -4.08
N CYS A 103 -4.49 -2.11 -4.77
CA CYS A 103 -3.84 -1.14 -5.64
C CYS A 103 -4.75 -0.72 -6.80
N GLY A 104 -5.65 -1.58 -7.24
CA GLY A 104 -6.61 -1.27 -8.30
C GLY A 104 -7.69 -0.27 -7.89
N ILE A 105 -7.85 -0.01 -6.60
CA ILE A 105 -8.86 0.94 -6.12
C ILE A 105 -8.74 2.29 -6.83
N VAL A 106 -7.51 2.80 -6.98
CA VAL A 106 -7.32 4.12 -7.60
C VAL A 106 -7.74 4.13 -9.07
N ARG A 107 -7.60 3.00 -9.74
CA ARG A 107 -7.98 2.88 -11.15
C ARG A 107 -9.49 2.75 -11.31
N ASP A 108 -10.15 2.14 -10.33
CA ASP A 108 -11.57 1.83 -10.41
C ASP A 108 -12.45 2.92 -9.82
N THR A 109 -11.88 3.89 -9.11
CA THR A 109 -12.65 4.94 -8.44
C THR A 109 -12.80 6.15 -9.35
N PRO A 110 -14.03 6.49 -9.77
CA PRO A 110 -14.24 7.66 -10.61
C PRO A 110 -14.10 8.96 -9.81
N VAL A 111 -13.56 9.97 -10.46
CA VAL A 111 -13.48 11.34 -9.94
C VAL A 111 -13.81 12.26 -11.10
N GLY A 112 -15.03 12.81 -11.13
CA GLY A 112 -15.49 13.59 -12.26
C GLY A 112 -15.42 12.78 -13.55
N ASP A 113 -14.76 13.32 -14.57
CA ASP A 113 -14.59 12.65 -15.85
C ASP A 113 -13.36 11.75 -15.89
N SER A 114 -12.65 11.64 -14.77
CA SER A 114 -11.40 10.89 -14.70
C SER A 114 -11.50 9.80 -13.63
N ARG A 115 -10.37 9.27 -13.26
CA ARG A 115 -10.24 8.25 -12.21
C ARG A 115 -9.29 8.75 -11.14
N LEU A 116 -9.40 8.18 -9.95
CA LEU A 116 -8.57 8.59 -8.82
C LEU A 116 -7.07 8.44 -9.12
N TRP A 117 -6.69 7.45 -9.94
CA TRP A 117 -5.28 7.22 -10.26
C TRP A 117 -4.60 8.41 -10.95
N ARG A 118 -5.35 9.30 -11.53
CA ARG A 118 -4.79 10.52 -12.11
C ARG A 118 -4.18 11.41 -11.03
N TYR A 119 -4.74 11.40 -9.83
CA TYR A 119 -4.37 12.29 -8.74
C TYR A 119 -3.62 11.59 -7.64
N LEU A 120 -3.66 10.28 -7.60
CA LEU A 120 -3.12 9.48 -6.50
C LEU A 120 -2.39 8.28 -7.08
N ARG A 121 -1.21 7.99 -6.54
CA ARG A 121 -0.48 6.78 -6.89
C ARG A 121 -0.41 5.87 -5.68
N ILE A 122 -0.40 4.59 -5.95
CA ILE A 122 -0.27 3.58 -4.92
C ILE A 122 0.69 2.50 -5.38
N GLU A 123 1.47 2.01 -4.43
CA GLU A 123 2.40 0.91 -4.64
C GLU A 123 2.26 -0.04 -3.46
N ALA A 124 2.39 -1.32 -3.70
CA ALA A 124 2.39 -2.32 -2.64
C ALA A 124 3.75 -2.99 -2.55
N ARG A 125 4.26 -3.11 -1.34
CA ARG A 125 5.45 -3.90 -1.04
C ARG A 125 5.00 -5.06 -0.20
N VAL A 126 5.19 -6.26 -0.70
CA VAL A 126 4.64 -7.47 -0.10
C VAL A 126 5.79 -8.36 0.35
N GLY A 127 5.71 -8.82 1.57
CA GLY A 127 6.75 -9.67 2.14
C GLY A 127 6.25 -10.37 3.38
N ARG A 128 7.07 -10.34 4.40
CA ARG A 128 6.79 -11.00 5.67
C ARG A 128 7.28 -10.09 6.80
N PRO A 129 6.84 -10.35 8.04
CA PRO A 129 7.36 -9.57 9.17
C PRO A 129 8.86 -9.68 9.27
N LEU A 130 9.50 -8.60 9.72
CA LEU A 130 10.92 -8.63 10.03
C LEU A 130 11.16 -9.54 11.24
N PHE A 131 12.34 -10.14 11.29
CA PHE A 131 12.74 -10.93 12.46
C PHE A 131 13.32 -10.06 13.58
N PHE A 132 13.38 -8.76 13.38
CA PHE A 132 13.89 -7.78 14.34
C PHE A 132 13.00 -6.55 14.29
N GLY A 133 13.24 -5.57 15.18
CA GLY A 133 12.47 -4.34 15.16
C GLY A 133 11.13 -4.43 15.87
N THR A 134 10.92 -5.48 16.64
CA THR A 134 9.75 -5.62 17.50
C THR A 134 10.20 -5.50 18.94
N ASN A 135 9.53 -4.74 19.75
CA ASN A 135 9.83 -4.56 21.18
C ASN A 135 11.29 -4.80 21.56
#